data_bdfd80beab9ee2cd079d4cb56c383ab2
#
_entry.id   bdfd80beab9ee2cd079d4cb56c383ab2
#
_cell.length_a   1.000
_cell.length_b   1.000
_cell.length_c   1.000
_cell.angle_alpha   90.00
_cell.angle_beta   90.00
_cell.angle_gamma   90.00
#
_symmetry.space_group_name_H-M   'P 1'
#
loop_
_entity.id
_entity.type
_entity.pdbx_description
1 polymer ?
#
loop_
_entity_poly.entity_id
_entity_poly.type
_entity_poly.pdbx_seq_one_letter_code
_entity_poly.pdbx_strand_id
1 'polypeptide(L)'
;RSPSRGLGDVYKRQTLQIVNEMLARKIEVLPVDIYKSEAKMFKVEDGKIRLPFSTIPGLGESAAISLAESGKVNTYLSIEEMQIKTKVSKSIIESLKNIGALEGLPESSQMSLF
;
A
#
# COMPACT_ATOMS: atom_id res chain seq x y z
N ARG A 1 -5.21 -10.66 19.19
CA ARG A 1 -5.97 -10.00 18.12
C ARG A 1 -5.65 -10.61 16.77
N SER A 2 -6.67 -10.82 15.98
CA SER A 2 -6.51 -11.39 14.65
C SER A 2 -6.06 -10.33 13.65
N PRO A 3 -4.96 -10.55 12.91
CA PRO A 3 -4.54 -9.60 11.88
C PRO A 3 -5.58 -9.40 10.79
N SER A 4 -6.37 -10.43 10.50
CA SER A 4 -7.35 -10.33 9.42
C SER A 4 -8.50 -9.40 9.77
N ARG A 5 -8.68 -9.08 11.03
CA ARG A 5 -9.77 -8.22 11.45
C ARG A 5 -9.62 -6.81 10.88
N GLY A 6 -8.44 -6.24 10.99
CA GLY A 6 -8.18 -4.93 10.40
C GLY A 6 -8.14 -4.98 8.89
N LEU A 7 -7.63 -6.09 8.35
CA LEU A 7 -7.54 -6.25 6.90
C LEU A 7 -8.91 -6.34 6.25
N GLY A 8 -9.92 -6.83 6.98
CA GLY A 8 -11.27 -6.93 6.44
C GLY A 8 -11.86 -5.60 6.03
N ASP A 9 -11.35 -4.51 6.60
CA ASP A 9 -11.86 -3.17 6.31
C ASP A 9 -11.10 -2.48 5.20
N VAL A 10 -9.88 -2.93 4.86
CA VAL A 10 -9.01 -2.18 3.96
C VAL A 10 -8.52 -2.97 2.75
N TYR A 11 -8.77 -4.27 2.71
CA TYR A 11 -8.32 -5.10 1.59
C TYR A 11 -9.49 -5.82 0.95
N LYS A 12 -9.30 -6.22 -0.31
CA LYS A 12 -10.32 -6.97 -1.05
C LYS A 12 -10.55 -8.33 -0.39
N ARG A 13 -11.77 -8.86 -0.55
CA ARG A 13 -12.13 -10.14 0.05
C ARG A 13 -11.23 -11.28 -0.42
N GLN A 14 -10.92 -11.29 -1.72
CA GLN A 14 -10.07 -12.33 -2.28
C GLN A 14 -8.69 -12.31 -1.63
N THR A 15 -8.18 -11.10 -1.38
CA THR A 15 -6.89 -10.95 -0.71
C THR A 15 -6.95 -11.52 0.70
N LEU A 16 -8.06 -11.30 1.40
CA LEU A 16 -8.20 -11.80 2.76
C LEU A 16 -8.12 -13.30 2.82
N GLN A 17 -8.70 -14.00 1.83
CA GLN A 17 -8.62 -15.44 1.80
C GLN A 17 -7.18 -15.92 1.64
N ILE A 18 -6.44 -15.26 0.77
CA ILE A 18 -5.04 -15.61 0.55
C ILE A 18 -4.21 -15.30 1.80
N VAL A 19 -4.43 -14.14 2.40
CA VAL A 19 -3.70 -13.74 3.59
C VAL A 19 -3.98 -14.71 4.74
N ASN A 20 -5.24 -15.09 4.92
CA ASN A 20 -5.59 -16.01 6.00
C ASN A 20 -4.92 -17.37 5.81
N GLU A 21 -4.83 -17.82 4.58
CA GLU A 21 -4.16 -19.10 4.30
C GLU A 21 -2.67 -19.00 4.59
N MET A 22 -2.05 -17.90 4.21
CA MET A 22 -0.63 -17.69 4.49
C MET A 22 -0.36 -17.68 5.99
N LEU A 23 -1.22 -16.98 6.74
CA LEU A 23 -1.05 -16.92 8.20
C LEU A 23 -1.26 -18.28 8.82
N ALA A 24 -2.20 -19.08 8.31
CA ALA A 24 -2.43 -20.43 8.82
C ALA A 24 -1.20 -21.31 8.60
N ARG A 25 -0.43 -21.03 7.58
CA ARG A 25 0.81 -21.76 7.28
C ARG A 25 2.03 -21.10 7.92
N LYS A 26 1.80 -20.11 8.76
CA LYS A 26 2.85 -19.40 9.49
C LYS A 26 3.77 -18.60 8.57
N ILE A 27 3.24 -18.16 7.43
CA ILE A 27 3.95 -17.25 6.54
C ILE A 27 3.56 -15.84 6.93
N GLU A 28 4.54 -15.02 7.25
CA GLU A 28 4.27 -13.64 7.64
C GLU A 28 3.92 -12.81 6.41
N VAL A 29 2.91 -11.93 6.55
CA VAL A 29 2.45 -11.07 5.47
C VAL A 29 2.79 -9.63 5.81
N LEU A 30 3.45 -8.95 4.87
CA LEU A 30 3.82 -7.55 5.03
C LEU A 30 2.79 -6.66 4.35
N PRO A 31 2.50 -5.49 4.91
CA PRO A 31 1.49 -4.60 4.31
C PRO A 31 1.99 -3.96 3.03
N VAL A 32 1.08 -3.27 2.34
CA VAL A 32 1.44 -2.50 1.16
C VAL A 32 2.43 -1.41 1.55
N ASP A 33 3.46 -1.25 0.74
CA ASP A 33 4.50 -0.25 0.96
C ASP A 33 4.64 0.58 -0.31
N ILE A 34 4.63 1.91 -0.18
CA ILE A 34 4.61 2.77 -1.36
C ILE A 34 5.88 2.71 -2.19
N TYR A 35 6.98 2.18 -1.62
CA TYR A 35 8.24 2.05 -2.35
C TYR A 35 8.53 0.63 -2.78
N LYS A 36 7.99 -0.37 -2.08
CA LYS A 36 8.40 -1.76 -2.26
C LYS A 36 7.35 -2.62 -2.93
N SER A 37 6.06 -2.29 -2.79
CA SER A 37 5.00 -3.13 -3.34
C SER A 37 4.97 -3.09 -4.86
N GLU A 38 4.67 -4.24 -5.46
CA GLU A 38 4.44 -4.33 -6.89
C GLU A 38 2.99 -3.97 -7.20
N ALA A 39 2.69 -3.81 -8.49
CA ALA A 39 1.34 -3.45 -8.89
C ALA A 39 0.35 -4.58 -8.63
N LYS A 40 0.68 -5.79 -9.06
CA LYS A 40 -0.24 -6.92 -8.98
C LYS A 40 0.35 -8.16 -8.34
N MET A 41 1.65 -8.31 -8.32
CA MET A 41 2.29 -9.53 -7.88
C MET A 41 2.72 -9.44 -6.43
N PHE A 42 2.53 -10.51 -5.69
CA PHE A 42 3.06 -10.61 -4.34
C PHE A 42 4.58 -10.68 -4.42
N LYS A 43 5.24 -10.00 -3.49
CA LYS A 43 6.69 -9.93 -3.47
C LYS A 43 7.22 -10.64 -2.23
N VAL A 44 8.26 -11.44 -2.42
CA VAL A 44 8.89 -12.15 -1.30
C VAL A 44 10.04 -11.30 -0.77
N GLU A 45 10.01 -11.02 0.55
CA GLU A 45 11.05 -10.27 1.24
C GLU A 45 11.45 -11.02 2.50
N ASP A 46 12.64 -11.58 2.51
CA ASP A 46 13.17 -12.30 3.69
C ASP A 46 12.24 -13.41 4.17
N GLY A 47 11.64 -14.13 3.22
CA GLY A 47 10.73 -15.22 3.57
C GLY A 47 9.33 -14.77 3.94
N LYS A 48 9.05 -13.47 3.82
CA LYS A 48 7.73 -12.90 4.09
C LYS A 48 7.11 -12.43 2.77
N ILE A 49 5.80 -12.28 2.78
CA ILE A 49 5.07 -11.90 1.56
C ILE A 49 4.58 -10.46 1.68
N ARG A 50 5.01 -9.63 0.74
CA ARG A 50 4.56 -8.23 0.66
C ARG A 50 3.34 -8.13 -0.23
N LEU A 51 2.28 -7.48 0.26
CA LEU A 51 1.05 -7.32 -0.51
C LEU A 51 1.23 -6.30 -1.63
N PRO A 52 0.67 -6.56 -2.81
CA PRO A 52 0.74 -5.60 -3.93
C PRO A 52 -0.34 -4.53 -3.81
N PHE A 53 -0.18 -3.48 -4.60
CA PHE A 53 -1.16 -2.38 -4.60
C PHE A 53 -2.56 -2.85 -5.03
N SER A 54 -2.64 -3.84 -5.89
CA SER A 54 -3.94 -4.30 -6.40
C SER A 54 -4.84 -4.89 -5.32
N THR A 55 -4.30 -5.17 -4.13
CA THR A 55 -5.11 -5.69 -3.04
C THR A 55 -5.94 -4.62 -2.36
N ILE A 56 -5.71 -3.35 -2.67
CA ILE A 56 -6.44 -2.25 -2.06
C ILE A 56 -7.78 -2.08 -2.75
N PRO A 57 -8.90 -2.08 -1.98
CA PRO A 57 -10.21 -1.91 -2.60
C PRO A 57 -10.33 -0.56 -3.29
N GLY A 58 -10.98 -0.54 -4.45
CA GLY A 58 -11.20 0.68 -5.18
C GLY A 58 -10.01 1.17 -6.00
N LEU A 59 -8.88 0.49 -5.91
CA LEU A 59 -7.69 0.88 -6.64
C LEU A 59 -7.63 0.11 -7.95
N GLY A 60 -7.73 0.82 -9.07
CA GLY A 60 -7.73 0.20 -10.38
C GLY A 60 -6.34 -0.23 -10.81
N GLU A 61 -6.30 -0.98 -11.90
CA GLU A 61 -5.05 -1.52 -12.41
C GLU A 61 -4.07 -0.42 -12.80
N SER A 62 -4.57 0.61 -13.49
CA SER A 62 -3.71 1.72 -13.92
C SER A 62 -3.09 2.43 -12.72
N ALA A 63 -3.88 2.66 -11.69
CA ALA A 63 -3.39 3.32 -10.49
C ALA A 63 -2.36 2.46 -9.79
N ALA A 64 -2.58 1.14 -9.75
CA ALA A 64 -1.63 0.23 -9.12
C ALA A 64 -0.29 0.27 -9.85
N ILE A 65 -0.32 0.27 -11.17
CA ILE A 65 0.91 0.33 -11.96
C ILE A 65 1.61 1.67 -11.75
N SER A 66 0.85 2.74 -11.76
CA SER A 66 1.41 4.08 -11.55
C SER A 66 2.10 4.19 -10.20
N LEU A 67 1.46 3.68 -9.15
CA LEU A 67 2.04 3.72 -7.82
C LEU A 67 3.31 2.88 -7.74
N ALA A 68 3.28 1.68 -8.31
CA ALA A 68 4.44 0.79 -8.25
C ALA A 68 5.62 1.38 -9.00
N GLU A 69 5.38 1.92 -10.18
CA GLU A 69 6.48 2.47 -10.98
C GLU A 69 7.04 3.74 -10.37
N SER A 70 6.16 4.61 -9.86
CA SER A 70 6.62 5.84 -9.24
C SER A 70 7.45 5.58 -8.01
N GLY A 71 7.05 4.59 -7.21
CA GLY A 71 7.78 4.27 -5.98
C GLY A 71 9.18 3.74 -6.22
N LYS A 72 9.44 3.22 -7.42
CA LYS A 72 10.76 2.69 -7.74
C LYS A 72 11.76 3.77 -8.12
N VAL A 73 11.27 4.90 -8.60
CA VAL A 73 12.16 5.95 -9.11
C VAL A 73 12.05 7.25 -8.33
N ASN A 74 11.09 7.38 -7.43
CA ASN A 74 10.87 8.62 -6.69
C ASN A 74 10.93 8.38 -5.19
N THR A 75 11.27 9.45 -4.47
CA THR A 75 11.12 9.51 -3.02
C THR A 75 10.20 10.68 -2.75
N TYR A 76 9.25 10.50 -1.82
CA TYR A 76 8.26 11.52 -1.55
C TYR A 76 8.56 12.23 -0.25
N LEU A 77 8.49 13.55 -0.26
CA LEU A 77 8.67 14.36 0.93
C LEU A 77 7.36 14.55 1.69
N SER A 78 6.23 14.35 1.01
CA SER A 78 4.92 14.54 1.62
C SER A 78 3.89 13.75 0.84
N ILE A 79 2.70 13.60 1.46
CA ILE A 79 1.57 12.95 0.79
C ILE A 79 1.14 13.76 -0.42
N GLU A 80 1.16 15.09 -0.29
CA GLU A 80 0.81 15.96 -1.40
C GLU A 80 1.72 15.73 -2.60
N GLU A 81 3.02 15.65 -2.36
CA GLU A 81 3.98 15.39 -3.41
C GLU A 81 3.74 14.02 -4.06
N MET A 82 3.47 13.02 -3.23
CA MET A 82 3.20 11.69 -3.74
C MET A 82 1.99 11.70 -4.66
N GLN A 83 0.93 12.40 -4.27
CA GLN A 83 -0.27 12.47 -5.09
C GLN A 83 0.01 13.11 -6.44
N ILE A 84 0.80 14.18 -6.45
CA ILE A 84 1.15 14.87 -7.69
C ILE A 84 1.96 13.97 -8.59
N LYS A 85 2.94 13.28 -8.04
CA LYS A 85 3.84 12.43 -8.83
C LYS A 85 3.16 11.19 -9.36
N THR A 86 2.26 10.60 -8.57
CA THR A 86 1.58 9.37 -8.99
C THR A 86 0.28 9.63 -9.72
N LYS A 87 -0.26 10.84 -9.60
CA LYS A 87 -1.50 11.25 -10.26
C LYS A 87 -2.71 10.44 -9.82
N VAL A 88 -2.67 9.92 -8.61
CA VAL A 88 -3.81 9.16 -8.08
C VAL A 88 -4.82 10.12 -7.45
N SER A 89 -6.05 9.63 -7.29
CA SER A 89 -7.12 10.43 -6.72
C SER A 89 -7.02 10.50 -5.21
N LYS A 90 -7.79 11.43 -4.62
CA LYS A 90 -7.86 11.54 -3.18
C LYS A 90 -8.40 10.27 -2.53
N SER A 91 -9.33 9.59 -3.21
CA SER A 91 -9.86 8.33 -2.68
C SER A 91 -8.77 7.30 -2.48
N ILE A 92 -7.86 7.22 -3.43
CA ILE A 92 -6.75 6.29 -3.35
C ILE A 92 -5.80 6.68 -2.23
N ILE A 93 -5.55 7.98 -2.06
CA ILE A 93 -4.73 8.47 -0.96
C ILE A 93 -5.35 8.08 0.38
N GLU A 94 -6.67 8.22 0.51
CA GLU A 94 -7.35 7.83 1.75
C GLU A 94 -7.23 6.34 2.02
N SER A 95 -7.35 5.53 0.97
CA SER A 95 -7.17 4.09 1.11
C SER A 95 -5.76 3.74 1.59
N LEU A 96 -4.76 4.42 1.04
CA LEU A 96 -3.38 4.20 1.46
C LEU A 96 -3.16 4.63 2.90
N LYS A 97 -3.78 5.72 3.33
CA LYS A 97 -3.72 6.15 4.72
C LYS A 97 -4.33 5.11 5.64
N ASN A 98 -5.48 4.56 5.24
CA ASN A 98 -6.20 3.59 6.07
C ASN A 98 -5.40 2.32 6.34
N ILE A 99 -4.59 1.91 5.39
CA ILE A 99 -3.76 0.72 5.58
C ILE A 99 -2.40 1.03 6.19
N GLY A 100 -2.12 2.29 6.48
CA GLY A 100 -0.87 2.68 7.12
C GLY A 100 0.29 2.85 6.15
N ALA A 101 0.05 2.81 4.84
CA ALA A 101 1.13 2.89 3.86
C ALA A 101 1.77 4.27 3.81
N LEU A 102 1.08 5.29 4.29
CA LEU A 102 1.58 6.66 4.28
C LEU A 102 2.07 7.14 5.63
N GLU A 103 2.22 6.23 6.58
CA GLU A 103 2.78 6.58 7.87
C GLU A 103 4.18 7.15 7.70
N GLY A 104 4.45 8.22 8.43
CA GLY A 104 5.75 8.85 8.35
C GLY A 104 5.84 9.97 7.32
N LEU A 105 4.86 10.08 6.43
CA LEU A 105 4.84 11.19 5.48
C LEU A 105 3.93 12.31 5.99
N PRO A 106 4.42 13.56 6.02
CA PRO A 106 3.55 14.67 6.38
C PRO A 106 2.57 14.96 5.25
N GLU A 107 1.50 15.67 5.58
CA GLU A 107 0.50 16.02 4.56
C GLU A 107 1.09 16.91 3.49
N SER A 108 1.89 17.86 3.88
CA SER A 108 2.47 18.83 2.95
C SER A 108 3.89 19.17 3.36
N SER A 109 4.77 19.29 2.37
CA SER A 109 6.16 19.66 2.63
C SER A 109 6.31 21.12 3.00
N GLN A 110 5.29 21.93 2.76
CA GLN A 110 5.35 23.35 3.08
C GLN A 110 5.45 23.59 4.58
N MET A 111 4.94 22.65 5.35
CA MET A 111 5.00 22.75 6.80
C MET A 111 6.42 22.84 7.33
N SER A 112 7.34 22.29 6.61
CA SER A 112 8.73 22.21 7.05
C SER A 112 9.45 23.55 6.97
N LEU A 113 8.85 24.52 6.33
CA LEU A 113 9.49 25.82 6.19
C LEU A 113 9.46 26.65 7.48
N PHE A 114 8.66 26.23 8.41
CA PHE A 114 8.49 26.93 9.66
C PHE A 114 8.65 26.02 10.85
#